data_c126a1fe1b7dfd547540ff6e65b512d3
#
_entry.id   c126a1fe1b7dfd547540ff6e65b512d3
#
_cell.length_a   1.000
_cell.length_b   1.000
_cell.length_c   1.000
_cell.angle_alpha   90.00
_cell.angle_beta   90.00
_cell.angle_gamma   90.00
#
_symmetry.space_group_name_H-M   'P 1'
#
loop_
_entity.id
_entity.type
_entity.pdbx_description
1 polymer ?
#
loop_
_entity_poly.entity_id
_entity_poly.type
_entity_poly.pdbx_seq_one_letter_code
_entity_poly.pdbx_strand_id
1 'polypeptide(L)'
;MSNTLWILESTNDTKFPYLLTIKQDETVLLRLRVQDKWPGQKGNIFCLREGNELGQQPTKELERVPIISLKRYGKRLAVILDRAKNKRCDFLFLKKQYKTKEGEYEQIFWRTERALKERRPKVKLTTYTESDLTIVIDINERYPYRFPGSNVERERLPVGDYALKNNNVIIAIVERKTFDNMLAEFGKMAAFHQQLSELETYRHAALVIEANYSDFLNSEKLQFYHPTFAAKAIAEIHALHPNLMIVFSGNRKLGKEWTYRYFSAINAHEKDVPHSKVAEVIAQYGTPPETRGGSYYELRECIEHEFPREFTISMIRNKFPHVPETTVKRVLKDMKKEGIIIVHRQGLKSFWTKAKRSP
;
A
#
# COMPACT_ATOMS: atom_id res chain seq x y z
N MET A 1 -11.62 2.12 -10.86
CA MET A 1 -10.15 2.01 -10.93
C MET A 1 -9.60 3.41 -10.78
N SER A 2 -8.73 3.68 -9.83
CA SER A 2 -8.12 5.00 -9.64
C SER A 2 -7.23 5.33 -10.84
N ASN A 3 -7.45 6.49 -11.44
CA ASN A 3 -6.70 6.93 -12.62
C ASN A 3 -5.43 7.64 -12.18
N THR A 4 -4.30 6.92 -12.20
CA THR A 4 -3.00 7.50 -11.85
C THR A 4 -2.30 7.98 -13.12
N LEU A 5 -1.89 9.25 -13.14
CA LEU A 5 -1.33 9.94 -14.29
C LEU A 5 0.11 10.39 -14.03
N TRP A 6 0.91 10.28 -15.07
CA TRP A 6 2.22 10.88 -15.22
C TRP A 6 2.09 12.11 -16.12
N ILE A 7 2.50 13.25 -15.63
CA ILE A 7 2.43 14.53 -16.35
C ILE A 7 3.82 15.13 -16.37
N LEU A 8 4.30 15.50 -17.55
CA LEU A 8 5.55 16.21 -17.74
C LEU A 8 5.26 17.57 -18.36
N GLU A 9 5.77 18.61 -17.75
CA GLU A 9 5.59 20.00 -18.18
C GLU A 9 6.95 20.67 -18.39
N SER A 10 7.04 21.62 -19.33
CA SER A 10 8.20 22.48 -19.43
C SER A 10 8.05 23.69 -18.53
N THR A 11 9.17 24.15 -17.95
CA THR A 11 9.27 25.35 -17.12
C THR A 11 10.24 26.34 -17.75
N ASN A 12 10.31 27.56 -17.20
CA ASN A 12 11.30 28.56 -17.61
C ASN A 12 12.62 28.48 -16.78
N ASP A 13 12.75 27.47 -15.92
CA ASP A 13 13.97 27.26 -15.12
C ASP A 13 15.07 26.65 -15.99
N THR A 14 16.21 27.33 -16.10
CA THR A 14 17.35 26.86 -16.92
C THR A 14 18.05 25.62 -16.33
N LYS A 15 18.00 25.44 -15.01
CA LYS A 15 18.65 24.34 -14.31
C LYS A 15 17.77 23.09 -14.22
N PHE A 16 16.46 23.30 -14.09
CA PHE A 16 15.44 22.26 -14.03
C PHE A 16 14.31 22.59 -15.02
N PRO A 17 14.55 22.42 -16.31
CA PRO A 17 13.62 22.88 -17.34
C PRO A 17 12.31 22.10 -17.41
N TYR A 18 12.14 21.08 -16.57
CA TYR A 18 10.93 20.27 -16.58
C TYR A 18 10.38 20.05 -15.17
N LEU A 19 9.07 19.99 -15.11
CA LEU A 19 8.29 19.63 -13.93
C LEU A 19 7.60 18.29 -14.20
N LEU A 20 7.85 17.31 -13.34
CA LEU A 20 7.25 16.00 -13.38
C LEU A 20 6.24 15.88 -12.25
N THR A 21 5.01 15.54 -12.58
CA THR A 21 3.94 15.33 -11.62
C THR A 21 3.36 13.92 -11.75
N ILE A 22 3.27 13.20 -10.65
CA ILE A 22 2.47 11.97 -10.54
C ILE A 22 1.24 12.34 -9.73
N LYS A 23 0.05 12.20 -10.32
CA LYS A 23 -1.21 12.47 -9.61
C LYS A 23 -2.14 11.27 -9.71
N GLN A 24 -2.97 11.09 -8.70
CA GLN A 24 -4.03 10.10 -8.65
C GLN A 24 -5.34 10.84 -8.46
N ASP A 25 -6.21 10.73 -9.46
CA ASP A 25 -7.42 11.56 -9.56
C ASP A 25 -7.05 13.04 -9.39
N GLU A 26 -7.56 13.75 -8.39
CA GLU A 26 -7.18 15.16 -8.12
C GLU A 26 -6.01 15.32 -7.14
N THR A 27 -5.49 14.21 -6.57
CA THR A 27 -4.42 14.26 -5.56
C THR A 27 -3.04 14.17 -6.21
N VAL A 28 -2.16 15.13 -5.95
CA VAL A 28 -0.76 15.08 -6.35
C VAL A 28 0.01 14.16 -5.41
N LEU A 29 0.49 13.03 -5.92
CA LEU A 29 1.28 12.06 -5.16
C LEU A 29 2.77 12.44 -5.09
N LEU A 30 3.32 12.98 -6.18
CA LEU A 30 4.72 13.36 -6.27
C LEU A 30 4.89 14.49 -7.30
N ARG A 31 5.66 15.53 -6.94
CA ARG A 31 6.00 16.62 -7.84
C ARG A 31 7.49 16.93 -7.76
N LEU A 32 8.18 16.85 -8.89
CA LEU A 32 9.62 16.94 -8.98
C LEU A 32 10.05 17.89 -10.09
N ARG A 33 11.00 18.77 -9.80
CA ARG A 33 11.76 19.47 -10.82
C ARG A 33 12.86 18.55 -11.34
N VAL A 34 12.96 18.40 -12.65
CA VAL A 34 13.85 17.45 -13.29
C VAL A 34 14.66 18.11 -14.42
N GLN A 35 15.86 17.59 -14.66
CA GLN A 35 16.83 18.19 -15.58
C GLN A 35 16.62 17.76 -17.03
N ASP A 36 15.89 16.69 -17.28
CA ASP A 36 15.62 16.19 -18.63
C ASP A 36 14.26 15.48 -18.69
N LYS A 37 13.74 15.27 -19.91
CA LYS A 37 12.45 14.61 -20.18
C LYS A 37 12.47 13.13 -19.86
N TRP A 38 13.62 12.48 -19.92
CA TRP A 38 13.82 11.07 -19.63
C TRP A 38 15.30 10.76 -19.38
N PRO A 39 15.64 9.92 -18.39
CA PRO A 39 17.03 9.53 -18.14
C PRO A 39 17.64 8.82 -19.35
N GLY A 40 18.85 9.23 -19.72
CA GLY A 40 19.64 8.55 -20.74
C GLY A 40 19.97 7.10 -20.38
N GLN A 41 20.54 6.34 -21.32
CA GLN A 41 20.75 4.90 -21.18
C GLN A 41 21.62 4.51 -19.97
N LYS A 42 22.60 5.37 -19.58
CA LYS A 42 23.52 5.13 -18.45
C LYS A 42 23.37 6.17 -17.33
N GLY A 43 22.46 7.11 -17.51
CA GLY A 43 22.34 8.28 -16.65
C GLY A 43 21.31 8.14 -15.53
N ASN A 44 21.60 8.88 -14.46
CA ASN A 44 20.60 9.22 -13.45
C ASN A 44 20.30 10.70 -13.60
N ILE A 45 19.03 11.09 -13.54
CA ILE A 45 18.64 12.48 -13.43
C ILE A 45 18.51 12.80 -11.95
N PHE A 46 19.18 13.86 -11.52
CA PHE A 46 18.96 14.43 -10.20
C PHE A 46 17.66 15.24 -10.22
N CYS A 47 16.81 15.00 -9.24
CA CYS A 47 15.52 15.62 -9.10
C CYS A 47 15.43 16.37 -7.78
N LEU A 48 14.72 17.47 -7.79
CA LEU A 48 14.37 18.23 -6.59
C LEU A 48 12.86 18.13 -6.37
N ARG A 49 12.47 17.84 -5.14
CA ARG A 49 11.07 17.90 -4.76
C ARG A 49 10.60 19.33 -4.81
N GLU A 50 9.47 19.58 -5.45
CA GLU A 50 8.87 20.89 -5.45
C GLU A 50 7.99 21.06 -4.21
N GLY A 51 8.27 22.12 -3.45
CA GLY A 51 7.40 22.57 -2.36
C GLY A 51 6.26 23.43 -2.93
N ASN A 52 5.16 23.50 -2.24
CA ASN A 52 3.97 24.27 -2.66
C ASN A 52 4.13 25.79 -2.64
N GLU A 53 5.31 26.31 -2.30
CA GLU A 53 5.53 27.75 -2.10
C GLU A 53 6.03 28.51 -3.33
N LEU A 54 6.42 27.82 -4.38
CA LEU A 54 6.80 28.49 -5.62
C LEU A 54 5.55 28.78 -6.43
N GLY A 55 5.20 30.07 -6.48
CA GLY A 55 4.10 30.61 -7.25
C GLY A 55 4.06 30.01 -8.65
N GLN A 56 2.87 29.86 -9.19
CA GLN A 56 2.56 29.28 -10.49
C GLN A 56 3.42 29.90 -11.59
N GLN A 57 4.62 29.33 -11.81
CA GLN A 57 5.33 29.64 -13.03
C GLN A 57 4.52 29.07 -14.21
N PRO A 58 4.40 29.82 -15.30
CA PRO A 58 3.69 29.31 -16.46
C PRO A 58 4.38 28.04 -16.95
N THR A 59 3.69 26.91 -16.89
CA THR A 59 4.16 25.63 -17.40
C THR A 59 3.39 25.29 -18.67
N LYS A 60 4.06 24.57 -19.58
CA LYS A 60 3.42 24.01 -20.77
C LYS A 60 3.48 22.48 -20.68
N GLU A 61 2.33 21.82 -20.66
CA GLU A 61 2.25 20.38 -20.67
C GLU A 61 2.88 19.82 -21.95
N LEU A 62 3.80 18.88 -21.78
CA LEU A 62 4.51 18.19 -22.87
C LEU A 62 4.02 16.76 -23.04
N GLU A 63 3.66 16.11 -21.96
CA GLU A 63 3.26 14.72 -21.97
C GLU A 63 2.29 14.42 -20.81
N ARG A 64 1.25 13.63 -21.10
CA ARG A 64 0.32 13.08 -20.14
C ARG A 64 0.11 11.60 -20.45
N VAL A 65 0.47 10.71 -19.52
CA VAL A 65 0.46 9.26 -19.74
C VAL A 65 -0.14 8.56 -18.53
N PRO A 66 -1.03 7.58 -18.71
CA PRO A 66 -1.51 6.73 -17.63
C PRO A 66 -0.36 5.91 -17.01
N ILE A 67 -0.42 5.69 -15.71
CA ILE A 67 0.49 4.81 -14.99
C ILE A 67 -0.16 3.44 -14.83
N ILE A 68 0.43 2.40 -15.43
CA ILE A 68 -0.02 1.02 -15.30
C ILE A 68 0.28 0.48 -13.89
N SER A 69 1.46 0.82 -13.34
CA SER A 69 1.89 0.33 -12.04
C SER A 69 2.77 1.34 -11.33
N LEU A 70 2.44 1.60 -10.07
CA LEU A 70 3.20 2.41 -9.16
C LEU A 70 3.45 1.59 -7.89
N LYS A 71 4.70 1.10 -7.70
CA LYS A 71 5.04 0.23 -6.58
C LYS A 71 6.30 0.68 -5.89
N ARG A 72 6.31 0.58 -4.57
CA ARG A 72 7.49 0.89 -3.78
C ARG A 72 8.26 -0.37 -3.40
N TYR A 73 9.59 -0.27 -3.46
CA TYR A 73 10.53 -1.27 -3.02
C TYR A 73 11.60 -0.61 -2.14
N GLY A 74 11.38 -0.58 -0.84
CA GLY A 74 12.23 0.13 0.10
C GLY A 74 12.35 1.64 -0.24
N LYS A 75 13.56 2.11 -0.52
CA LYS A 75 13.84 3.52 -0.91
C LYS A 75 13.56 3.82 -2.38
N ARG A 76 12.89 2.93 -3.12
CA ARG A 76 12.63 3.09 -4.56
C ARG A 76 11.15 3.12 -4.83
N LEU A 77 10.73 4.02 -5.72
CA LEU A 77 9.41 4.06 -6.30
C LEU A 77 9.51 3.64 -7.77
N ALA A 78 9.05 2.44 -8.08
CA ALA A 78 9.04 1.91 -9.44
C ALA A 78 7.77 2.34 -10.17
N VAL A 79 7.92 2.80 -11.41
CA VAL A 79 6.85 3.31 -12.26
C VAL A 79 6.84 2.56 -13.58
N ILE A 80 5.65 2.11 -13.99
CA ILE A 80 5.39 1.55 -15.31
C ILE A 80 4.34 2.42 -15.98
N LEU A 81 4.70 3.03 -17.11
CA LEU A 81 3.87 3.93 -17.91
C LEU A 81 3.17 3.17 -19.03
N ASP A 82 1.96 3.60 -19.39
CA ASP A 82 1.20 3.08 -20.52
C ASP A 82 1.63 3.78 -21.83
N ARG A 83 2.80 3.41 -22.33
CA ARG A 83 3.35 3.91 -23.62
C ARG A 83 4.30 2.91 -24.24
N ALA A 84 4.55 3.04 -25.55
CA ALA A 84 5.34 2.08 -26.31
C ALA A 84 6.84 2.08 -25.94
N LYS A 85 7.44 3.27 -25.74
CA LYS A 85 8.87 3.45 -25.42
C LYS A 85 9.04 4.04 -24.02
N ASN A 86 10.22 3.83 -23.40
CA ASN A 86 10.54 4.41 -22.10
C ASN A 86 9.50 4.10 -21.01
N LYS A 87 9.00 2.86 -20.97
CA LYS A 87 7.91 2.42 -20.09
C LYS A 87 8.26 2.39 -18.61
N ARG A 88 9.52 2.01 -18.29
CA ARG A 88 9.90 1.62 -16.93
C ARG A 88 10.99 2.52 -16.40
N CYS A 89 10.75 3.08 -15.24
CA CYS A 89 11.72 3.86 -14.50
C CYS A 89 11.56 3.65 -12.99
N ASP A 90 12.52 4.13 -12.21
CA ASP A 90 12.41 4.23 -10.76
C ASP A 90 12.94 5.57 -10.25
N PHE A 91 12.41 5.98 -9.10
CA PHE A 91 12.94 7.07 -8.30
C PHE A 91 13.59 6.50 -7.06
N LEU A 92 14.86 6.85 -6.82
CA LEU A 92 15.59 6.49 -5.61
C LEU A 92 15.61 7.69 -4.67
N PHE A 93 15.05 7.51 -3.47
CA PHE A 93 15.02 8.53 -2.41
C PHE A 93 16.11 8.23 -1.38
N LEU A 94 17.00 9.17 -1.14
CA LEU A 94 18.10 9.06 -0.20
C LEU A 94 18.05 10.23 0.78
N LYS A 95 18.08 9.95 2.08
CA LYS A 95 18.36 10.93 3.11
C LYS A 95 19.86 10.95 3.38
N LYS A 96 20.46 12.12 3.45
CA LYS A 96 21.86 12.32 3.81
C LYS A 96 21.97 13.45 4.81
N GLN A 97 22.86 13.28 5.77
CA GLN A 97 23.20 14.34 6.70
C GLN A 97 24.08 15.39 6.03
N TYR A 98 23.89 16.64 6.38
CA TYR A 98 24.81 17.69 5.96
C TYR A 98 26.19 17.45 6.61
N LYS A 99 27.26 17.73 5.85
CA LYS A 99 28.63 17.59 6.36
C LYS A 99 29.08 18.75 7.26
N THR A 100 28.44 19.91 7.10
CA THR A 100 28.88 21.18 7.69
C THR A 100 27.88 21.86 8.59
N LYS A 101 26.66 21.33 8.70
CA LYS A 101 25.59 21.84 9.56
C LYS A 101 24.72 20.70 10.06
N GLU A 102 24.00 20.92 11.15
CA GLU A 102 22.97 19.97 11.61
C GLU A 102 21.80 19.91 10.64
N GLY A 103 21.22 18.72 10.48
CA GLY A 103 20.06 18.45 9.63
C GLY A 103 20.35 17.47 8.50
N GLU A 104 19.25 17.02 7.90
CA GLU A 104 19.25 16.08 6.79
C GLU A 104 18.75 16.74 5.52
N TYR A 105 19.19 16.25 4.36
CA TYR A 105 18.68 16.66 3.07
C TYR A 105 18.31 15.44 2.22
N GLU A 106 17.33 15.61 1.34
CA GLU A 106 16.88 14.60 0.42
C GLU A 106 17.63 14.68 -0.90
N GLN A 107 18.02 13.52 -1.43
CA GLN A 107 18.49 13.35 -2.80
C GLN A 107 17.55 12.40 -3.53
N ILE A 108 17.00 12.84 -4.64
CA ILE A 108 16.14 12.03 -5.50
C ILE A 108 16.85 11.82 -6.82
N PHE A 109 16.94 10.55 -7.23
CA PHE A 109 17.51 10.18 -8.53
C PHE A 109 16.48 9.43 -9.35
N TRP A 110 16.15 9.96 -10.51
CA TRP A 110 15.32 9.31 -11.51
C TRP A 110 16.17 8.47 -12.44
N ARG A 111 15.83 7.19 -12.63
CA ARG A 111 16.65 6.21 -13.34
C ARG A 111 15.80 5.32 -14.23
N THR A 112 16.41 4.80 -15.30
CA THR A 112 15.80 3.81 -16.20
C THR A 112 16.14 2.37 -15.74
N GLU A 113 15.39 1.40 -16.26
CA GLU A 113 15.66 -0.03 -16.06
C GLU A 113 17.09 -0.42 -16.46
N ARG A 114 17.64 0.20 -17.53
CA ARG A 114 19.01 -0.09 -18.01
C ARG A 114 20.07 0.34 -16.99
N ALA A 115 19.93 1.48 -16.38
CA ALA A 115 20.84 1.96 -15.35
C ALA A 115 20.84 1.06 -14.08
N LEU A 116 19.76 0.29 -13.87
CA LEU A 116 19.66 -0.69 -12.78
C LEU A 116 20.40 -2.00 -13.08
N LYS A 117 20.42 -2.43 -14.35
CA LYS A 117 21.07 -3.69 -14.77
C LYS A 117 22.59 -3.64 -14.66
N GLU A 118 23.21 -2.47 -14.83
CA GLU A 118 24.66 -2.29 -14.78
C GLU A 118 25.24 -2.37 -13.34
N ARG A 119 24.42 -2.14 -12.34
CA ARG A 119 24.81 -2.29 -10.93
C ARG A 119 24.07 -3.48 -10.34
N ARG A 120 24.75 -4.60 -10.13
CA ARG A 120 24.21 -5.70 -9.30
C ARG A 120 24.12 -5.19 -7.85
N PRO A 121 22.98 -4.65 -7.39
CA PRO A 121 22.86 -4.29 -6.00
C PRO A 121 22.93 -5.58 -5.19
N LYS A 122 23.68 -5.60 -4.10
CA LYS A 122 23.44 -6.58 -3.03
C LYS A 122 22.03 -6.30 -2.52
N VAL A 123 21.08 -7.07 -2.99
CA VAL A 123 19.69 -7.00 -2.52
C VAL A 123 19.74 -7.53 -1.09
N LYS A 124 19.72 -6.64 -0.12
CA LYS A 124 19.33 -7.01 1.24
C LYS A 124 17.82 -7.24 1.17
N LEU A 125 17.43 -8.49 1.07
CA LEU A 125 16.05 -8.85 1.41
C LEU A 125 15.81 -8.35 2.83
N THR A 126 14.68 -7.73 3.07
CA THR A 126 14.28 -7.36 4.42
C THR A 126 14.26 -8.65 5.22
N THR A 127 15.20 -8.80 6.16
CA THR A 127 15.16 -9.91 7.11
C THR A 127 13.99 -9.63 8.03
N TYR A 128 12.98 -10.45 7.91
CA TYR A 128 11.81 -10.40 8.79
C TYR A 128 12.26 -10.92 10.17
N THR A 129 12.05 -10.13 11.19
CA THR A 129 12.19 -10.58 12.57
C THR A 129 11.04 -11.57 12.85
N GLU A 130 11.39 -12.78 13.20
CA GLU A 130 10.48 -13.93 13.36
C GLU A 130 9.47 -13.78 14.51
N SER A 131 9.51 -12.70 15.30
CA SER A 131 8.90 -12.65 16.64
C SER A 131 7.48 -12.07 16.74
N ASP A 132 6.86 -11.59 15.64
CA ASP A 132 5.61 -10.82 15.77
C ASP A 132 4.43 -11.37 14.93
N LEU A 133 4.43 -12.65 14.56
CA LEU A 133 3.32 -13.26 13.83
C LEU A 133 2.29 -13.85 14.78
N THR A 134 1.04 -13.46 14.65
CA THR A 134 -0.10 -14.17 15.26
C THR A 134 -0.74 -15.05 14.20
N ILE A 135 -0.51 -16.36 14.31
CA ILE A 135 -0.99 -17.36 13.38
C ILE A 135 -2.13 -18.13 14.03
N VAL A 136 -3.28 -18.15 13.37
CA VAL A 136 -4.43 -18.94 13.78
C VAL A 136 -4.45 -20.26 13.02
N ILE A 137 -4.68 -21.33 13.73
CA ILE A 137 -4.88 -22.68 13.19
C ILE A 137 -6.34 -23.06 13.41
N ASP A 138 -7.01 -23.54 12.36
CA ASP A 138 -8.38 -24.01 12.47
C ASP A 138 -8.49 -25.16 13.49
N ILE A 139 -9.55 -25.16 14.30
CA ILE A 139 -9.78 -26.17 15.33
C ILE A 139 -9.93 -27.58 14.76
N ASN A 140 -10.40 -27.68 13.50
CA ASN A 140 -10.62 -28.94 12.81
C ASN A 140 -9.33 -29.50 12.17
N GLU A 141 -8.26 -28.70 12.06
CA GLU A 141 -6.97 -29.17 11.55
C GLU A 141 -6.32 -30.15 12.55
N ARG A 142 -6.40 -31.44 12.23
CA ARG A 142 -5.95 -32.53 13.13
C ARG A 142 -4.44 -32.63 13.24
N TYR A 143 -3.73 -32.33 12.15
CA TYR A 143 -2.28 -32.42 12.03
C TYR A 143 -1.68 -31.08 11.62
N PRO A 144 -1.71 -30.06 12.49
CA PRO A 144 -1.31 -28.74 12.11
C PRO A 144 0.20 -28.60 11.88
N TYR A 145 0.59 -27.63 11.10
CA TYR A 145 1.96 -27.16 11.03
C TYR A 145 2.38 -26.59 12.39
N ARG A 146 3.68 -26.70 12.68
CA ARG A 146 4.27 -26.03 13.86
C ARG A 146 5.00 -24.77 13.40
N PHE A 147 4.72 -23.65 14.02
CA PHE A 147 5.31 -22.34 13.73
C PHE A 147 6.12 -21.86 14.93
N PRO A 148 7.36 -22.36 15.12
CA PRO A 148 8.19 -21.96 16.26
C PRO A 148 8.51 -20.45 16.16
N GLY A 149 8.45 -19.76 17.30
CA GLY A 149 8.72 -18.32 17.36
C GLY A 149 7.53 -17.41 17.05
N SER A 150 6.37 -17.97 16.66
CA SER A 150 5.13 -17.21 16.43
C SER A 150 4.18 -17.38 17.62
N ASN A 151 3.29 -16.40 17.82
CA ASN A 151 2.12 -16.57 18.66
C ASN A 151 1.09 -17.41 17.89
N VAL A 152 0.75 -18.60 18.43
CA VAL A 152 -0.15 -19.55 17.76
C VAL A 152 -1.43 -19.66 18.56
N GLU A 153 -2.55 -19.37 17.93
CA GLU A 153 -3.91 -19.48 18.46
C GLU A 153 -4.67 -20.60 17.75
N ARG A 154 -5.66 -21.19 18.42
CA ARG A 154 -6.58 -22.15 17.80
C ARG A 154 -8.00 -21.60 17.88
N GLU A 155 -8.57 -21.33 16.70
CA GLU A 155 -9.93 -20.82 16.57
C GLU A 155 -10.62 -21.52 15.38
N ARG A 156 -11.93 -21.40 15.33
CA ARG A 156 -12.68 -21.81 14.15
C ARG A 156 -12.52 -20.76 13.06
N LEU A 157 -11.88 -21.11 11.97
CA LEU A 157 -11.78 -20.26 10.79
C LEU A 157 -13.05 -20.37 9.94
N PRO A 158 -13.47 -19.30 9.27
CA PRO A 158 -14.58 -19.35 8.30
C PRO A 158 -14.27 -20.29 7.14
N VAL A 159 -13.03 -20.28 6.64
CA VAL A 159 -12.49 -21.11 5.58
C VAL A 159 -10.98 -21.26 5.79
N GLY A 160 -10.36 -22.31 5.23
CA GLY A 160 -8.91 -22.53 5.31
C GLY A 160 -8.46 -23.16 6.62
N ASP A 161 -7.19 -23.59 6.65
CA ASP A 161 -6.58 -24.29 7.79
C ASP A 161 -5.70 -23.38 8.65
N TYR A 162 -5.13 -22.32 8.04
CA TYR A 162 -4.20 -21.37 8.69
C TYR A 162 -4.55 -19.95 8.29
N ALA A 163 -4.51 -19.05 9.27
CA ALA A 163 -4.69 -17.62 9.01
C ALA A 163 -3.60 -16.79 9.71
N LEU A 164 -3.22 -15.68 9.11
CA LEU A 164 -2.42 -14.64 9.72
C LEU A 164 -3.35 -13.53 10.23
N LYS A 165 -3.29 -13.23 11.53
CA LYS A 165 -4.02 -12.12 12.14
C LYS A 165 -3.11 -10.90 12.36
N ASN A 166 -3.66 -9.74 12.15
CA ASN A 166 -3.10 -8.47 12.60
C ASN A 166 -4.24 -7.64 13.21
N ASN A 167 -4.05 -7.13 14.45
CA ASN A 167 -5.08 -6.38 15.17
C ASN A 167 -6.46 -7.08 15.18
N ASN A 168 -6.46 -8.38 15.41
CA ASN A 168 -7.66 -9.25 15.44
C ASN A 168 -8.40 -9.38 14.09
N VAL A 169 -7.79 -8.95 12.97
CA VAL A 169 -8.33 -9.09 11.61
C VAL A 169 -7.49 -10.13 10.86
N ILE A 170 -8.16 -11.04 10.15
CA ILE A 170 -7.50 -11.98 9.24
C ILE A 170 -7.00 -11.22 8.01
N ILE A 171 -5.69 -11.18 7.81
CA ILE A 171 -5.04 -10.50 6.67
C ILE A 171 -4.57 -11.47 5.60
N ALA A 172 -4.36 -12.73 5.95
CA ALA A 172 -4.04 -13.79 5.01
C ALA A 172 -4.63 -15.11 5.46
N ILE A 173 -4.95 -15.98 4.50
CA ILE A 173 -5.52 -17.29 4.75
C ILE A 173 -4.89 -18.36 3.83
N VAL A 174 -4.71 -19.56 4.36
CA VAL A 174 -4.12 -20.66 3.64
C VAL A 174 -4.95 -21.93 3.85
N GLU A 175 -5.38 -22.53 2.76
CA GLU A 175 -5.93 -23.88 2.71
C GLU A 175 -4.80 -24.87 2.40
N ARG A 176 -4.75 -25.97 3.11
CA ARG A 176 -3.75 -27.02 2.96
C ARG A 176 -4.39 -28.29 2.41
N LYS A 177 -3.81 -28.88 1.38
CA LYS A 177 -4.21 -30.18 0.84
C LYS A 177 -3.01 -31.11 0.77
N THR A 178 -3.16 -32.32 1.28
CA THR A 178 -2.24 -33.43 0.92
C THR A 178 -2.53 -33.88 -0.50
N PHE A 179 -1.64 -34.70 -1.07
CA PHE A 179 -1.88 -35.33 -2.39
C PHE A 179 -3.24 -36.04 -2.42
N ASP A 180 -3.49 -36.93 -1.44
CA ASP A 180 -4.72 -37.72 -1.38
C ASP A 180 -5.97 -36.84 -1.17
N ASN A 181 -5.89 -35.84 -0.32
CA ASN A 181 -6.99 -34.87 -0.13
C ASN A 181 -7.31 -34.13 -1.43
N MET A 182 -6.28 -33.74 -2.18
CA MET A 182 -6.49 -33.07 -3.47
C MET A 182 -7.14 -34.01 -4.49
N LEU A 183 -6.78 -35.28 -4.52
CA LEU A 183 -7.45 -36.28 -5.35
C LEU A 183 -8.92 -36.47 -4.95
N ALA A 184 -9.21 -36.47 -3.65
CA ALA A 184 -10.58 -36.54 -3.15
C ALA A 184 -11.44 -35.34 -3.57
N GLU A 185 -10.85 -34.14 -3.68
CA GLU A 185 -11.57 -32.95 -4.17
C GLU A 185 -11.92 -33.03 -5.65
N PHE A 186 -11.16 -33.75 -6.47
CA PHE A 186 -11.53 -33.97 -7.88
C PHE A 186 -12.88 -34.68 -8.04
N GLY A 187 -13.27 -35.51 -7.07
CA GLY A 187 -14.61 -36.13 -7.03
C GLY A 187 -15.73 -35.18 -6.59
N LYS A 188 -15.39 -33.97 -6.12
CA LYS A 188 -16.31 -32.99 -5.53
C LYS A 188 -16.07 -31.56 -6.07
N MET A 189 -15.66 -31.43 -7.32
CA MET A 189 -15.20 -30.16 -7.91
C MET A 189 -16.14 -29.00 -7.65
N ALA A 190 -17.46 -29.17 -7.72
CA ALA A 190 -18.42 -28.10 -7.49
C ALA A 190 -18.33 -27.53 -6.06
N ALA A 191 -18.24 -28.38 -5.04
CA ALA A 191 -18.07 -27.97 -3.66
C ALA A 191 -16.69 -27.37 -3.41
N PHE A 192 -15.66 -27.93 -4.06
CA PHE A 192 -14.30 -27.41 -3.96
C PHE A 192 -14.18 -26.01 -4.58
N HIS A 193 -14.78 -25.74 -5.74
CA HIS A 193 -14.83 -24.40 -6.32
C HIS A 193 -15.54 -23.39 -5.40
N GLN A 194 -16.59 -23.78 -4.69
CA GLN A 194 -17.23 -22.91 -3.70
C GLN A 194 -16.27 -22.56 -2.54
N GLN A 195 -15.54 -23.53 -2.01
CA GLN A 195 -14.53 -23.31 -0.97
C GLN A 195 -13.41 -22.40 -1.47
N LEU A 196 -12.91 -22.61 -2.70
CA LEU A 196 -11.88 -21.77 -3.29
C LEU A 196 -12.38 -20.33 -3.54
N SER A 197 -13.64 -20.17 -3.96
CA SER A 197 -14.25 -18.83 -4.12
C SER A 197 -14.38 -18.12 -2.78
N GLU A 198 -14.64 -18.82 -1.69
CA GLU A 198 -14.65 -18.24 -0.35
C GLU A 198 -13.24 -17.80 0.08
N LEU A 199 -12.21 -18.61 -0.20
CA LEU A 199 -10.82 -18.22 0.01
C LEU A 199 -10.44 -16.94 -0.74
N GLU A 200 -10.89 -16.80 -1.99
CA GLU A 200 -10.61 -15.61 -2.83
C GLU A 200 -11.24 -14.32 -2.29
N THR A 201 -12.15 -14.38 -1.33
CA THR A 201 -12.67 -13.17 -0.66
C THR A 201 -11.61 -12.48 0.20
N TYR A 202 -10.55 -13.20 0.57
CA TYR A 202 -9.43 -12.66 1.33
C TYR A 202 -8.38 -12.10 0.39
N ARG A 203 -7.84 -10.94 0.75
CA ARG A 203 -6.82 -10.25 -0.05
C ARG A 203 -5.57 -11.09 -0.32
N HIS A 204 -5.19 -11.90 0.66
CA HIS A 204 -4.04 -12.80 0.58
C HIS A 204 -4.50 -14.22 0.88
N ALA A 205 -4.86 -14.95 -0.16
CA ALA A 205 -5.30 -16.34 -0.06
C ALA A 205 -4.35 -17.27 -0.81
N ALA A 206 -4.15 -18.47 -0.28
CA ALA A 206 -3.38 -19.50 -0.96
C ALA A 206 -3.93 -20.90 -0.71
N LEU A 207 -3.81 -21.75 -1.73
CA LEU A 207 -3.98 -23.19 -1.67
C LEU A 207 -2.59 -23.82 -1.70
N VAL A 208 -2.18 -24.51 -0.63
CA VAL A 208 -0.89 -25.20 -0.53
C VAL A 208 -1.11 -26.68 -0.65
N ILE A 209 -0.58 -27.28 -1.71
CA ILE A 209 -0.69 -28.70 -2.03
C ILE A 209 0.64 -29.37 -1.68
N GLU A 210 0.61 -30.35 -0.78
CA GLU A 210 1.79 -31.12 -0.31
C GLU A 210 2.20 -32.21 -1.32
N ALA A 211 2.30 -31.84 -2.59
CA ALA A 211 2.72 -32.68 -3.70
C ALA A 211 3.39 -31.82 -4.77
N ASN A 212 4.11 -32.44 -5.70
CA ASN A 212 4.56 -31.78 -6.93
C ASN A 212 3.46 -31.85 -7.99
N TYR A 213 3.41 -30.90 -8.90
CA TYR A 213 2.49 -30.97 -10.04
C TYR A 213 2.69 -32.26 -10.86
N SER A 214 3.94 -32.70 -11.02
CA SER A 214 4.30 -33.93 -11.70
C SER A 214 3.69 -35.20 -11.06
N ASP A 215 3.36 -35.16 -9.78
CA ASP A 215 2.74 -36.31 -9.10
C ASP A 215 1.33 -36.56 -9.63
N PHE A 216 0.62 -35.51 -10.05
CA PHE A 216 -0.71 -35.58 -10.69
C PHE A 216 -0.66 -36.00 -12.16
N LEU A 217 0.52 -36.13 -12.73
CA LEU A 217 0.73 -36.63 -14.09
C LEU A 217 1.29 -38.07 -14.10
N ASN A 218 1.55 -38.65 -12.95
CA ASN A 218 2.11 -39.96 -12.80
C ASN A 218 1.00 -41.00 -12.61
N SER A 219 0.79 -41.86 -13.58
CA SER A 219 -0.23 -42.92 -13.57
C SER A 219 -0.07 -43.92 -12.41
N GLU A 220 1.15 -44.13 -11.93
CA GLU A 220 1.41 -45.03 -10.79
C GLU A 220 0.92 -44.46 -9.45
N LYS A 221 0.90 -43.14 -9.34
CA LYS A 221 0.40 -42.41 -8.14
C LYS A 221 -1.10 -42.19 -8.16
N LEU A 222 -1.68 -42.08 -9.35
CA LEU A 222 -3.11 -41.85 -9.57
C LEU A 222 -3.87 -43.17 -9.63
N GLN A 223 -4.29 -43.68 -8.48
CA GLN A 223 -4.96 -44.96 -8.40
C GLN A 223 -6.33 -45.02 -9.11
N PHE A 224 -7.08 -43.89 -9.13
CA PHE A 224 -8.46 -43.81 -9.58
C PHE A 224 -8.68 -42.84 -10.74
N TYR A 225 -7.73 -42.00 -11.05
CA TYR A 225 -7.86 -40.94 -12.06
C TYR A 225 -6.82 -41.12 -13.17
N HIS A 226 -7.24 -40.87 -14.40
CA HIS A 226 -6.27 -40.80 -15.50
C HIS A 226 -5.47 -39.45 -15.40
N PRO A 227 -4.16 -39.46 -15.68
CA PRO A 227 -3.33 -38.24 -15.63
C PRO A 227 -3.90 -37.06 -16.40
N THR A 228 -4.50 -37.30 -17.56
CA THR A 228 -5.15 -36.27 -18.36
C THR A 228 -6.33 -35.63 -17.64
N PHE A 229 -7.10 -36.38 -16.85
CA PHE A 229 -8.20 -35.85 -16.06
C PHE A 229 -7.67 -34.97 -14.93
N ALA A 230 -6.68 -35.45 -14.17
CA ALA A 230 -6.06 -34.65 -13.08
C ALA A 230 -5.46 -33.35 -13.60
N ALA A 231 -4.76 -33.42 -14.74
CA ALA A 231 -4.20 -32.22 -15.39
C ALA A 231 -5.29 -31.20 -15.78
N LYS A 232 -6.41 -31.68 -16.35
CA LYS A 232 -7.55 -30.79 -16.71
C LYS A 232 -8.22 -30.19 -15.49
N ALA A 233 -8.45 -30.98 -14.43
CA ALA A 233 -9.05 -30.49 -13.19
C ALA A 233 -8.17 -29.38 -12.55
N ILE A 234 -6.86 -29.58 -12.49
CA ILE A 234 -5.94 -28.56 -11.99
C ILE A 234 -5.96 -27.31 -12.88
N ALA A 235 -5.97 -27.49 -14.20
CA ALA A 235 -6.03 -26.36 -15.14
C ALA A 235 -7.34 -25.56 -14.99
N GLU A 236 -8.47 -26.24 -14.75
CA GLU A 236 -9.77 -25.60 -14.48
C GLU A 236 -9.73 -24.80 -13.19
N ILE A 237 -9.14 -25.34 -12.11
CA ILE A 237 -8.96 -24.58 -10.85
C ILE A 237 -8.17 -23.30 -11.10
N HIS A 238 -7.05 -23.36 -11.82
CA HIS A 238 -6.28 -22.15 -12.16
C HIS A 238 -7.05 -21.15 -13.02
N ALA A 239 -7.87 -21.65 -13.94
CA ALA A 239 -8.64 -20.79 -14.84
C ALA A 239 -9.80 -20.07 -14.13
N LEU A 240 -10.49 -20.77 -13.22
CA LEU A 240 -11.63 -20.22 -12.49
C LEU A 240 -11.26 -19.40 -11.24
N HIS A 241 -10.04 -19.63 -10.70
CA HIS A 241 -9.53 -18.93 -9.51
C HIS A 241 -8.22 -18.20 -9.78
N PRO A 242 -8.21 -17.19 -10.68
CA PRO A 242 -6.99 -16.51 -11.11
C PRO A 242 -6.33 -15.66 -10.02
N ASN A 243 -7.05 -15.32 -8.96
CA ASN A 243 -6.55 -14.52 -7.84
C ASN A 243 -6.02 -15.38 -6.70
N LEU A 244 -6.30 -16.68 -6.71
CA LEU A 244 -5.84 -17.62 -5.70
C LEU A 244 -4.40 -18.07 -6.00
N MET A 245 -3.52 -17.91 -5.02
CA MET A 245 -2.17 -18.44 -5.14
C MET A 245 -2.18 -19.95 -4.92
N ILE A 246 -1.84 -20.74 -5.94
CA ILE A 246 -1.76 -22.19 -5.85
C ILE A 246 -0.30 -22.64 -5.83
N VAL A 247 0.09 -23.38 -4.80
CA VAL A 247 1.47 -23.76 -4.53
C VAL A 247 1.60 -25.27 -4.41
N PHE A 248 2.35 -25.87 -5.32
CA PHE A 248 2.77 -27.26 -5.22
C PHE A 248 4.07 -27.32 -4.41
N SER A 249 3.97 -27.61 -3.13
CA SER A 249 5.10 -27.55 -2.20
C SER A 249 5.96 -28.83 -2.18
N GLY A 250 5.51 -29.91 -2.85
CA GLY A 250 6.20 -31.18 -2.91
C GLY A 250 6.02 -32.04 -1.67
N ASN A 251 6.06 -31.47 -0.49
CA ASN A 251 5.87 -32.22 0.76
C ASN A 251 5.46 -31.29 1.92
N ARG A 252 5.06 -31.90 3.04
CA ARG A 252 4.61 -31.22 4.25
C ARG A 252 5.65 -30.24 4.83
N LYS A 253 6.93 -30.61 4.84
CA LYS A 253 7.99 -29.77 5.40
C LYS A 253 8.12 -28.48 4.62
N LEU A 254 8.11 -28.57 3.30
CA LEU A 254 8.20 -27.42 2.41
C LEU A 254 6.92 -26.58 2.40
N GLY A 255 5.75 -27.21 2.49
CA GLY A 255 4.46 -26.53 2.62
C GLY A 255 4.40 -25.65 3.88
N LYS A 256 4.82 -26.22 5.02
CA LYS A 256 4.95 -25.48 6.28
C LYS A 256 5.89 -24.28 6.14
N GLU A 257 7.07 -24.50 5.58
CA GLU A 257 8.07 -23.46 5.45
C GLU A 257 7.62 -22.34 4.50
N TRP A 258 6.96 -22.72 3.40
CA TRP A 258 6.39 -21.75 2.47
C TRP A 258 5.30 -20.90 3.14
N THR A 259 4.36 -21.54 3.85
CA THR A 259 3.27 -20.86 4.57
C THR A 259 3.81 -19.85 5.58
N TYR A 260 4.81 -20.26 6.36
CA TYR A 260 5.47 -19.38 7.33
C TYR A 260 6.13 -18.15 6.67
N ARG A 261 6.89 -18.37 5.59
CA ARG A 261 7.53 -17.28 4.83
C ARG A 261 6.52 -16.38 4.15
N TYR A 262 5.43 -16.95 3.65
CA TYR A 262 4.34 -16.19 3.05
C TYR A 262 3.70 -15.24 4.08
N PHE A 263 3.34 -15.74 5.25
CA PHE A 263 2.81 -14.93 6.34
C PHE A 263 3.80 -13.88 6.82
N SER A 264 5.07 -14.24 6.96
CA SER A 264 6.13 -13.30 7.34
C SER A 264 6.27 -12.17 6.33
N ALA A 265 6.23 -12.48 5.04
CA ALA A 265 6.31 -11.50 3.97
C ALA A 265 5.10 -10.54 3.98
N ILE A 266 3.88 -11.10 4.13
CA ILE A 266 2.66 -10.30 4.21
C ILE A 266 2.70 -9.37 5.42
N ASN A 267 3.02 -9.88 6.61
CA ASN A 267 3.08 -9.07 7.83
C ASN A 267 4.08 -7.90 7.71
N ALA A 268 5.22 -8.16 7.08
CA ALA A 268 6.20 -7.12 6.85
C ALA A 268 5.72 -6.07 5.83
N HIS A 269 4.89 -6.44 4.86
CA HIS A 269 4.38 -5.57 3.82
C HIS A 269 2.99 -4.99 4.11
N GLU A 270 2.24 -5.55 5.06
CA GLU A 270 0.96 -4.95 5.51
C GLU A 270 1.16 -3.59 6.21
N LYS A 271 2.25 -3.45 6.93
CA LYS A 271 2.70 -2.12 7.39
C LYS A 271 3.05 -1.19 6.22
N ASP A 272 3.02 -1.72 5.00
CA ASP A 272 3.47 -1.15 3.74
C ASP A 272 2.32 -0.93 2.73
N VAL A 273 1.09 -0.60 3.18
CA VAL A 273 -0.04 -0.27 2.28
C VAL A 273 0.39 0.81 1.28
N PRO A 274 0.25 0.61 -0.04
CA PRO A 274 0.78 1.52 -1.07
C PRO A 274 0.32 2.96 -0.93
N HIS A 275 -0.91 3.20 -0.46
CA HIS A 275 -1.42 4.55 -0.19
C HIS A 275 -0.77 5.20 1.03
N SER A 276 -0.52 4.45 2.11
CA SER A 276 0.16 4.99 3.28
C SER A 276 1.64 5.25 3.02
N LYS A 277 2.28 4.51 2.11
CA LYS A 277 3.72 4.67 1.83
C LYS A 277 4.06 5.72 0.79
N VAL A 278 3.22 5.94 -0.22
CA VAL A 278 3.37 7.16 -1.01
C VAL A 278 3.10 8.37 -0.10
N ALA A 279 2.07 8.32 0.75
CA ALA A 279 1.80 9.32 1.75
C ALA A 279 2.90 9.39 2.84
N GLU A 280 3.48 8.27 3.29
CA GLU A 280 4.55 8.23 4.28
C GLU A 280 5.91 8.66 3.71
N VAL A 281 6.19 8.37 2.43
CA VAL A 281 7.34 8.97 1.73
C VAL A 281 7.13 10.46 1.57
N ILE A 282 5.93 10.89 1.24
CA ILE A 282 5.57 12.30 1.17
C ILE A 282 5.66 12.92 2.58
N ALA A 283 5.16 12.26 3.63
CA ALA A 283 5.23 12.73 5.02
C ALA A 283 6.64 12.67 5.62
N GLN A 284 7.43 11.67 5.26
CA GLN A 284 8.79 11.47 5.77
C GLN A 284 9.82 12.40 5.10
N TYR A 285 9.52 12.90 3.90
CA TYR A 285 10.43 13.74 3.10
C TYR A 285 9.88 15.12 2.73
N GLY A 286 8.79 15.48 3.23
CA GLY A 286 8.18 16.80 3.07
C GLY A 286 6.74 16.70 3.52
N THR A 287 6.35 17.57 4.41
CA THR A 287 4.94 17.75 4.73
C THR A 287 4.25 18.11 3.41
N PRO A 288 3.29 17.32 2.90
CA PRO A 288 2.40 17.85 1.88
C PRO A 288 1.70 19.04 2.56
N PRO A 289 1.64 20.19 1.96
CA PRO A 289 0.96 21.33 2.57
C PRO A 289 -0.52 21.07 2.84
N GLU A 290 -1.07 19.98 2.38
CA GLU A 290 -2.50 19.67 2.43
C GLU A 290 -2.93 18.48 3.27
N THR A 291 -2.07 17.60 3.75
CA THR A 291 -2.39 16.78 4.91
C THR A 291 -2.44 17.58 6.21
N ARG A 292 -1.98 18.82 6.19
CA ARG A 292 -2.45 19.87 7.11
C ARG A 292 -3.92 20.21 6.91
N GLY A 293 -4.52 19.84 5.78
CA GLY A 293 -5.89 20.11 5.42
C GLY A 293 -6.91 19.14 5.95
N GLY A 294 -6.61 17.86 6.12
CA GLY A 294 -7.60 16.87 6.58
C GLY A 294 -8.21 17.30 7.92
N SER A 295 -7.40 17.42 8.95
CA SER A 295 -7.87 17.88 10.27
C SER A 295 -8.34 19.34 10.28
N TYR A 296 -7.85 20.18 9.38
CA TYR A 296 -8.29 21.57 9.24
C TYR A 296 -9.69 21.65 8.64
N TYR A 297 -9.92 20.98 7.51
CA TYR A 297 -11.22 20.99 6.83
C TYR A 297 -12.27 20.18 7.59
N GLU A 298 -11.90 19.04 8.13
CA GLU A 298 -12.76 18.21 8.98
C GLU A 298 -13.22 18.99 10.22
N LEU A 299 -12.30 19.68 10.91
CA LEU A 299 -12.61 20.52 12.04
C LEU A 299 -13.50 21.69 11.64
N ARG A 300 -13.20 22.33 10.50
CA ARG A 300 -13.98 23.46 9.98
C ARG A 300 -15.40 23.04 9.64
N GLU A 301 -15.57 21.96 8.86
CA GLU A 301 -16.87 21.41 8.45
C GLU A 301 -17.70 21.01 9.67
N CYS A 302 -17.06 20.35 10.63
CA CYS A 302 -17.71 19.97 11.88
C CYS A 302 -18.17 21.19 12.68
N ILE A 303 -17.34 22.25 12.78
CA ILE A 303 -17.74 23.49 13.44
C ILE A 303 -18.93 24.14 12.71
N GLU A 304 -18.91 24.17 11.38
CA GLU A 304 -19.99 24.77 10.59
C GLU A 304 -21.32 24.03 10.72
N HIS A 305 -21.29 22.69 10.69
CA HIS A 305 -22.50 21.87 10.56
C HIS A 305 -22.96 21.19 11.83
N GLU A 306 -22.04 20.68 12.67
CA GLU A 306 -22.37 19.82 13.78
C GLU A 306 -22.28 20.50 15.18
N PHE A 307 -21.44 21.56 15.32
CA PHE A 307 -21.34 22.24 16.61
C PHE A 307 -22.59 23.09 16.90
N PRO A 308 -22.96 23.26 18.18
CA PRO A 308 -24.01 24.17 18.57
C PRO A 308 -23.67 25.62 18.17
N ARG A 309 -24.69 26.49 18.15
CA ARG A 309 -24.50 27.90 17.79
C ARG A 309 -23.46 28.59 18.65
N GLU A 310 -23.36 28.22 19.91
CA GLU A 310 -22.36 28.70 20.84
C GLU A 310 -21.44 27.55 21.27
N PHE A 311 -20.14 27.75 21.18
CA PHE A 311 -19.18 26.70 21.51
C PHE A 311 -17.88 27.28 22.08
N THR A 312 -17.10 26.43 22.76
CA THR A 312 -15.84 26.76 23.40
C THR A 312 -14.68 25.93 22.80
N ILE A 313 -13.45 26.38 23.03
CA ILE A 313 -12.25 25.61 22.64
C ILE A 313 -12.21 24.25 23.35
N SER A 314 -12.71 24.16 24.58
CA SER A 314 -12.78 22.89 25.33
C SER A 314 -13.69 21.87 24.63
N MET A 315 -14.82 22.31 24.08
CA MET A 315 -15.71 21.43 23.30
C MET A 315 -15.03 20.91 22.04
N ILE A 316 -14.26 21.77 21.35
CA ILE A 316 -13.49 21.36 20.18
C ILE A 316 -12.44 20.33 20.57
N ARG A 317 -11.69 20.57 21.65
CA ARG A 317 -10.64 19.65 22.12
C ARG A 317 -11.19 18.30 22.55
N ASN A 318 -12.34 18.27 23.20
CA ASN A 318 -12.99 17.02 23.61
C ASN A 318 -13.42 16.19 22.40
N LYS A 319 -13.90 16.81 21.32
CA LYS A 319 -14.32 16.12 20.10
C LYS A 319 -13.15 15.76 19.18
N PHE A 320 -12.08 16.58 19.18
CA PHE A 320 -10.88 16.41 18.36
C PHE A 320 -9.59 16.40 19.18
N PRO A 321 -9.40 15.40 20.08
CA PRO A 321 -8.23 15.35 20.97
C PRO A 321 -6.91 15.17 20.22
N HIS A 322 -6.96 14.62 18.98
CA HIS A 322 -5.80 14.38 18.12
C HIS A 322 -5.37 15.60 17.29
N VAL A 323 -6.19 16.66 17.23
CA VAL A 323 -5.87 17.85 16.42
C VAL A 323 -4.98 18.81 17.21
N PRO A 324 -3.79 19.21 16.67
CA PRO A 324 -2.90 20.14 17.34
C PRO A 324 -3.57 21.48 17.64
N GLU A 325 -3.26 22.06 18.79
CA GLU A 325 -3.82 23.35 19.22
C GLU A 325 -3.56 24.48 18.22
N THR A 326 -2.41 24.45 17.56
CA THR A 326 -2.05 25.39 16.51
C THR A 326 -3.02 25.33 15.31
N THR A 327 -3.47 24.13 14.96
CA THR A 327 -4.47 23.92 13.90
C THR A 327 -5.83 24.43 14.33
N VAL A 328 -6.27 24.12 15.55
CA VAL A 328 -7.53 24.65 16.11
C VAL A 328 -7.55 26.18 16.10
N LYS A 329 -6.48 26.80 16.60
CA LYS A 329 -6.36 28.27 16.61
C LYS A 329 -6.38 28.87 15.20
N ARG A 330 -5.76 28.20 14.22
CA ARG A 330 -5.75 28.64 12.83
C ARG A 330 -7.15 28.58 12.22
N VAL A 331 -7.86 27.44 12.36
CA VAL A 331 -9.24 27.27 11.87
C VAL A 331 -10.14 28.37 12.43
N LEU A 332 -10.12 28.59 13.74
CA LEU A 332 -10.94 29.61 14.38
C LEU A 332 -10.56 31.03 13.92
N LYS A 333 -9.28 31.32 13.69
CA LYS A 333 -8.81 32.59 13.15
C LYS A 333 -9.33 32.82 11.73
N ASP A 334 -9.25 31.80 10.87
CA ASP A 334 -9.67 31.89 9.47
C ASP A 334 -11.19 32.04 9.38
N MET A 335 -11.95 31.20 10.09
CA MET A 335 -13.43 31.30 10.16
C MET A 335 -13.90 32.64 10.71
N LYS A 336 -13.17 33.23 11.68
CA LYS A 336 -13.45 34.61 12.17
C LYS A 336 -13.18 35.64 11.09
N LYS A 337 -12.05 35.52 10.35
CA LYS A 337 -11.70 36.43 9.26
C LYS A 337 -12.73 36.41 8.13
N GLU A 338 -13.29 35.23 7.87
CA GLU A 338 -14.34 35.00 6.86
C GLU A 338 -15.75 35.40 7.36
N GLY A 339 -15.89 35.83 8.60
CA GLY A 339 -17.18 36.21 9.17
C GLY A 339 -18.13 35.07 9.50
N ILE A 340 -17.65 33.83 9.49
CA ILE A 340 -18.45 32.61 9.77
C ILE A 340 -18.72 32.48 11.27
N ILE A 341 -17.75 32.90 12.10
CA ILE A 341 -17.88 32.87 13.56
C ILE A 341 -17.47 34.21 14.17
N ILE A 342 -18.06 34.53 15.32
CA ILE A 342 -17.79 35.71 16.11
C ILE A 342 -17.24 35.28 17.47
N VAL A 343 -16.20 35.93 17.93
CA VAL A 343 -15.62 35.66 19.25
C VAL A 343 -16.18 36.61 20.29
N HIS A 344 -16.65 36.09 21.39
CA HIS A 344 -17.09 36.85 22.57
C HIS A 344 -16.12 36.61 23.73
N ARG A 345 -15.72 37.67 24.39
CA ARG A 345 -14.87 37.62 25.59
C ARG A 345 -15.71 38.03 26.80
N GLN A 346 -15.81 37.14 27.76
CA GLN A 346 -16.36 37.46 29.10
C GLN A 346 -15.34 37.01 30.15
N GLY A 347 -14.57 37.94 30.68
CA GLY A 347 -13.53 37.67 31.67
C GLY A 347 -12.47 36.67 31.19
N LEU A 348 -12.22 35.62 31.96
CA LEU A 348 -11.27 34.53 31.60
C LEU A 348 -11.86 33.48 30.64
N LYS A 349 -13.14 33.55 30.27
CA LYS A 349 -13.79 32.58 29.40
C LYS A 349 -14.11 33.20 28.05
N SER A 350 -13.54 32.67 26.99
CA SER A 350 -13.88 33.01 25.59
C SER A 350 -14.81 31.96 25.01
N PHE A 351 -15.88 32.37 24.37
CA PHE A 351 -16.75 31.48 23.59
C PHE A 351 -16.95 32.08 22.18
N TRP A 352 -17.40 31.25 21.27
CA TRP A 352 -17.57 31.53 19.86
C TRP A 352 -19.02 31.34 19.48
N THR A 353 -19.55 32.19 18.60
CA THR A 353 -20.91 32.06 18.06
C THR A 353 -20.86 31.98 16.54
N LYS A 354 -21.68 31.13 15.94
CA LYS A 354 -21.87 31.09 14.48
C LYS A 354 -22.62 32.37 14.04
N ALA A 355 -22.09 33.04 13.02
CA ALA A 355 -22.78 34.16 12.41
C ALA A 355 -24.10 33.73 11.78
N LYS A 356 -25.14 34.57 11.83
CA LYS A 356 -26.39 34.28 11.10
C LYS A 356 -26.07 34.35 9.60
N ARG A 357 -26.29 33.25 8.86
CA ARG A 357 -26.37 33.39 7.41
C ARG A 357 -27.57 34.27 7.09
N SER A 358 -27.37 35.38 6.44
CA SER A 358 -28.46 36.13 5.79
C SER A 358 -29.02 35.24 4.69
N PRO A 359 -30.35 35.17 4.50
CA PRO A 359 -31.03 34.35 3.55
C PRO A 359 -30.59 34.59 2.10
#